data_b4d21a0d158bb5bd6c2aa3dbe903329e
#
_entry.id   b4d21a0d158bb5bd6c2aa3dbe903329e
#
_cell.length_a   1.000
_cell.length_b   1.000
_cell.length_c   1.000
_cell.angle_alpha   90.00
_cell.angle_beta   90.00
_cell.angle_gamma   90.00
#
_symmetry.space_group_name_H-M   'P 1'
#
loop_
_entity.id
_entity.type
_entity.pdbx_description
1 polymer ?
#
loop_
_entity_poly.entity_id
_entity_poly.type
_entity_poly.pdbx_seq_one_letter_code
_entity_poly.pdbx_strand_id
1 'polypeptide(L)'
;MANVLILEPWHRGSHHNWFTGWASTSRHSLNVAEATELGWRKSLITAPTQFAAKIQDCHGEIDALVACTPIDLPAVFGLLDRSVKRPPTLLYMHESQIGYPPGPKGGRAFPGMVADWGSIMAADQIAVATNFHASLLRSRMPKFARDLIGGAGESVLNALSDINVLPIGIEQPQYKALSKRGPIRVLWNHRWAHDKGPAEFVHAMTSLAGEGLDFQIYALGEVERSGQRAFRRLKNQLSQRILLSGFQPPHEYGQALSLSDLAISTSQHEFFGLAAAEAIAAGARPVLPNRLAYPELVPANLSSQFLYQTPLEDFLRPLLSMSRDELHANRHLTTSHAASFSWSIVAPKYDAVIDKMIKDAG
;
A
#
# COMPACT_ATOMS: atom_id res chain seq x y z
N MET A 1 16.38 15.95 17.59
CA MET A 1 16.61 15.21 16.35
C MET A 1 17.15 13.84 16.76
N ALA A 2 16.47 12.79 16.40
CA ALA A 2 16.84 11.41 16.77
C ALA A 2 17.46 10.68 15.58
N ASN A 3 18.30 9.67 15.86
CA ASN A 3 18.83 8.72 14.87
C ASN A 3 17.93 7.48 14.85
N VAL A 4 17.21 7.30 13.76
CA VAL A 4 16.24 6.20 13.60
C VAL A 4 16.80 5.20 12.57
N LEU A 5 16.88 3.93 12.95
CA LEU A 5 17.23 2.85 12.03
C LEU A 5 15.97 2.12 11.58
N ILE A 6 15.74 2.08 10.28
CA ILE A 6 14.61 1.40 9.66
C ILE A 6 15.08 0.02 9.17
N LEU A 7 14.43 -1.03 9.65
CA LEU A 7 14.67 -2.42 9.24
C LEU A 7 13.70 -2.77 8.12
N GLU A 8 14.16 -2.74 6.88
CA GLU A 8 13.32 -2.92 5.70
C GLU A 8 13.68 -4.22 4.94
N PRO A 9 12.89 -5.28 5.13
CA PRO A 9 13.18 -6.56 4.48
C PRO A 9 12.86 -6.59 2.98
N TRP A 10 12.17 -5.56 2.44
CA TRP A 10 11.74 -5.49 1.06
C TRP A 10 11.84 -4.06 0.49
N HIS A 11 13.05 -3.51 0.45
CA HIS A 11 13.30 -2.10 0.06
C HIS A 11 13.15 -1.86 -1.45
N ARG A 12 11.92 -2.03 -1.97
CA ARG A 12 11.57 -1.83 -3.39
C ARG A 12 10.21 -1.19 -3.57
N GLY A 13 9.97 -0.58 -4.74
CA GLY A 13 8.67 -0.08 -5.14
C GLY A 13 8.04 0.83 -4.07
N SER A 14 6.85 0.49 -3.59
CA SER A 14 6.14 1.28 -2.58
C SER A 14 6.87 1.42 -1.25
N HIS A 15 7.65 0.42 -0.82
CA HIS A 15 8.45 0.50 0.42
C HIS A 15 9.61 1.48 0.28
N HIS A 16 10.32 1.43 -0.85
CA HIS A 16 11.37 2.41 -1.16
C HIS A 16 10.80 3.84 -1.23
N ASN A 17 9.68 4.03 -1.92
CA ASN A 17 9.02 5.34 -2.02
C ASN A 17 8.54 5.86 -0.65
N TRP A 18 8.03 4.96 0.20
CA TRP A 18 7.65 5.30 1.57
C TRP A 18 8.84 5.78 2.39
N PHE A 19 9.97 5.05 2.36
CA PHE A 19 11.19 5.43 3.06
C PHE A 19 11.72 6.78 2.56
N THR A 20 11.94 6.92 1.25
CA THR A 20 12.53 8.12 0.65
C THR A 20 11.65 9.37 0.87
N GLY A 21 10.34 9.21 0.77
CA GLY A 21 9.40 10.31 1.02
C GLY A 21 9.41 10.75 2.48
N TRP A 22 9.41 9.82 3.44
CA TRP A 22 9.53 10.17 4.85
C TRP A 22 10.91 10.77 5.17
N ALA A 23 12.00 10.14 4.72
CA ALA A 23 13.36 10.61 4.97
C ALA A 23 13.63 12.01 4.42
N SER A 24 13.03 12.38 3.28
CA SER A 24 13.17 13.72 2.69
C SER A 24 12.46 14.83 3.46
N THR A 25 11.52 14.48 4.36
CA THR A 25 10.62 15.43 5.03
C THR A 25 10.71 15.36 6.56
N SER A 26 11.25 14.28 7.10
CA SER A 26 11.40 14.06 8.55
C SER A 26 12.36 15.06 9.19
N ARG A 27 12.09 15.41 10.45
CA ARG A 27 13.02 16.15 11.31
C ARG A 27 14.08 15.27 11.99
N HIS A 28 13.96 13.93 11.87
CA HIS A 28 14.92 12.96 12.38
C HIS A 28 15.92 12.54 11.30
N SER A 29 17.02 11.93 11.71
CA SER A 29 17.98 11.27 10.80
C SER A 29 17.50 9.83 10.58
N LEU A 30 17.04 9.52 9.37
CA LEU A 30 16.54 8.20 9.03
C LEU A 30 17.58 7.43 8.23
N ASN A 31 17.96 6.26 8.71
CA ASN A 31 18.84 5.33 8.03
C ASN A 31 18.13 4.02 7.78
N VAL A 32 18.35 3.39 6.63
CA VAL A 32 17.73 2.10 6.30
C VAL A 32 18.74 0.96 6.32
N ALA A 33 18.39 -0.12 7.00
CA ALA A 33 19.02 -1.41 6.89
C ALA A 33 18.17 -2.29 5.96
N GLU A 34 18.75 -2.66 4.83
CA GLU A 34 18.09 -3.48 3.83
C GLU A 34 18.49 -4.94 3.99
N ALA A 35 17.53 -5.86 3.81
CA ALA A 35 17.86 -7.28 3.74
C ALA A 35 18.25 -7.69 2.31
N THR A 36 19.11 -8.71 2.21
CA THR A 36 19.47 -9.30 0.91
C THR A 36 18.23 -9.87 0.22
N GLU A 37 18.04 -9.51 -1.03
CA GLU A 37 16.87 -9.87 -1.82
C GLU A 37 16.84 -11.36 -2.21
N LEU A 38 16.06 -12.14 -1.46
CA LEU A 38 15.86 -13.57 -1.69
C LEU A 38 14.38 -13.95 -1.95
N GLY A 39 13.50 -12.94 -2.10
CA GLY A 39 12.05 -13.10 -2.07
C GLY A 39 11.52 -13.25 -0.64
N TRP A 40 10.30 -12.76 -0.37
CA TRP A 40 9.76 -12.51 0.98
C TRP A 40 9.84 -13.71 1.95
N ARG A 41 9.62 -14.95 1.46
CA ARG A 41 9.69 -16.15 2.33
C ARG A 41 11.10 -16.46 2.84
N LYS A 42 12.10 -16.25 2.00
CA LYS A 42 13.50 -16.45 2.41
C LYS A 42 13.96 -15.27 3.26
N SER A 43 13.60 -14.04 2.89
CA SER A 43 13.91 -12.85 3.66
C SER A 43 13.36 -12.94 5.08
N LEU A 44 12.16 -13.48 5.29
CA LEU A 44 11.58 -13.69 6.61
C LEU A 44 12.49 -14.54 7.53
N ILE A 45 13.26 -15.48 6.95
CA ILE A 45 14.17 -16.37 7.69
C ILE A 45 15.57 -15.76 7.83
N THR A 46 16.08 -15.09 6.80
CA THR A 46 17.46 -14.64 6.72
C THR A 46 17.68 -13.21 7.19
N ALA A 47 16.69 -12.33 7.02
CA ALA A 47 16.79 -10.93 7.42
C ALA A 47 17.03 -10.71 8.93
N PRO A 48 16.48 -11.51 9.86
CA PRO A 48 16.75 -11.33 11.28
C PRO A 48 18.24 -11.31 11.63
N THR A 49 19.05 -12.21 11.06
CA THR A 49 20.49 -12.24 11.29
C THR A 49 21.19 -10.98 10.76
N GLN A 50 20.78 -10.50 9.58
CA GLN A 50 21.37 -9.30 8.97
C GLN A 50 21.00 -8.04 9.77
N PHE A 51 19.76 -7.95 10.23
CA PHE A 51 19.28 -6.82 11.02
C PHE A 51 19.91 -6.80 12.42
N ALA A 52 20.04 -7.96 13.08
CA ALA A 52 20.71 -8.05 14.38
C ALA A 52 22.18 -7.57 14.28
N ALA A 53 22.93 -8.02 13.27
CA ALA A 53 24.29 -7.55 13.01
C ALA A 53 24.32 -6.03 12.80
N LYS A 54 23.42 -5.49 11.98
CA LYS A 54 23.37 -4.04 11.71
C LYS A 54 23.04 -3.20 12.95
N ILE A 55 22.13 -3.68 13.82
CA ILE A 55 21.83 -3.02 15.10
C ILE A 55 23.06 -3.02 16.02
N GLN A 56 23.79 -4.13 16.07
CA GLN A 56 25.02 -4.26 16.87
C GLN A 56 26.14 -3.33 16.38
N ASP A 57 26.32 -3.23 15.05
CA ASP A 57 27.31 -2.33 14.45
C ASP A 57 27.05 -0.85 14.77
N CYS A 58 25.77 -0.47 14.93
CA CYS A 58 25.34 0.90 15.24
C CYS A 58 24.99 1.09 16.73
N HIS A 59 25.43 0.17 17.62
CA HIS A 59 25.08 0.22 19.05
C HIS A 59 25.53 1.54 19.69
N GLY A 60 24.59 2.19 20.44
CA GLY A 60 24.80 3.48 21.08
C GLY A 60 24.56 4.70 20.16
N GLU A 61 24.35 4.48 18.86
CA GLU A 61 24.06 5.54 17.88
C GLU A 61 22.60 5.59 17.47
N ILE A 62 21.78 4.62 17.89
CA ILE A 62 20.37 4.47 17.50
C ILE A 62 19.49 4.86 18.67
N ASP A 63 18.62 5.85 18.46
CA ASP A 63 17.62 6.31 19.44
C ASP A 63 16.32 5.49 19.33
N ALA A 64 15.96 5.01 18.12
CA ALA A 64 14.76 4.23 17.86
C ALA A 64 14.92 3.30 16.66
N LEU A 65 14.14 2.21 16.66
CA LEU A 65 13.98 1.31 15.50
C LEU A 65 12.60 1.49 14.88
N VAL A 66 12.53 1.34 13.56
CA VAL A 66 11.28 1.10 12.83
C VAL A 66 11.41 -0.20 12.06
N ALA A 67 10.63 -1.20 12.45
CA ALA A 67 10.63 -2.50 11.80
C ALA A 67 9.47 -2.59 10.79
N CYS A 68 9.75 -2.90 9.52
CA CYS A 68 8.75 -3.01 8.46
C CYS A 68 8.36 -4.47 8.20
N THR A 69 7.07 -4.76 8.01
CA THR A 69 6.63 -6.11 7.59
C THR A 69 6.98 -6.39 6.12
N PRO A 70 7.26 -7.68 5.75
CA PRO A 70 7.24 -8.89 6.58
C PRO A 70 8.56 -9.10 7.35
N ILE A 71 8.51 -9.09 8.67
CA ILE A 71 9.68 -9.26 9.54
C ILE A 71 9.36 -10.23 10.67
N ASP A 72 10.34 -11.00 11.13
CA ASP A 72 10.31 -11.77 12.39
C ASP A 72 11.10 -10.99 13.45
N LEU A 73 10.45 -10.02 14.09
CA LEU A 73 11.06 -9.12 15.06
C LEU A 73 11.56 -9.86 16.34
N PRO A 74 10.83 -10.85 16.89
CA PRO A 74 11.36 -11.70 17.95
C PRO A 74 12.69 -12.37 17.60
N ALA A 75 12.82 -12.87 16.37
CA ALA A 75 14.07 -13.48 15.91
C ALA A 75 15.21 -12.44 15.80
N VAL A 76 14.94 -11.21 15.34
CA VAL A 76 15.91 -10.11 15.34
C VAL A 76 16.42 -9.87 16.77
N PHE A 77 15.53 -9.70 17.72
CA PHE A 77 15.89 -9.41 19.12
C PHE A 77 16.58 -10.59 19.80
N GLY A 78 16.17 -11.82 19.48
CA GLY A 78 16.80 -13.04 20.01
C GLY A 78 18.23 -13.26 19.54
N LEU A 79 18.64 -12.62 18.45
CA LEU A 79 19.99 -12.69 17.88
C LEU A 79 20.90 -11.54 18.32
N LEU A 80 20.37 -10.55 19.04
CA LEU A 80 21.21 -9.47 19.59
C LEU A 80 22.12 -10.01 20.71
N ASP A 81 23.34 -9.48 20.76
CA ASP A 81 24.22 -9.71 21.91
C ASP A 81 23.56 -9.19 23.20
N ARG A 82 23.79 -9.88 24.31
CA ARG A 82 23.21 -9.55 25.62
C ARG A 82 23.62 -8.18 26.15
N SER A 83 24.72 -7.63 25.69
CA SER A 83 25.21 -6.29 26.04
C SER A 83 24.47 -5.17 25.29
N VAL A 84 23.78 -5.49 24.20
CA VAL A 84 23.06 -4.51 23.37
C VAL A 84 21.72 -4.18 24.03
N LYS A 85 21.56 -2.95 24.51
CA LYS A 85 20.25 -2.44 24.96
C LYS A 85 19.35 -2.34 23.72
N ARG A 86 18.19 -3.01 23.75
CA ARG A 86 17.19 -2.93 22.68
C ARG A 86 16.65 -1.49 22.58
N PRO A 87 16.79 -0.80 21.43
CA PRO A 87 16.15 0.48 21.23
C PRO A 87 14.61 0.35 21.21
N PRO A 88 13.86 1.39 21.61
CA PRO A 88 12.42 1.40 21.45
C PRO A 88 12.03 1.24 19.99
N THR A 89 11.03 0.39 19.72
CA THR A 89 10.75 -0.12 18.39
C THR A 89 9.32 0.09 17.96
N LEU A 90 9.12 0.80 16.84
CA LEU A 90 7.86 0.90 16.13
C LEU A 90 7.78 -0.23 15.08
N LEU A 91 6.73 -1.05 15.12
CA LEU A 91 6.39 -1.95 14.02
C LEU A 91 5.47 -1.22 13.04
N TYR A 92 5.97 -0.87 11.86
CA TYR A 92 5.14 -0.34 10.78
C TYR A 92 4.70 -1.49 9.86
N MET A 93 3.41 -1.78 9.85
CA MET A 93 2.86 -2.87 9.04
C MET A 93 2.37 -2.33 7.70
N HIS A 94 3.17 -2.48 6.65
CA HIS A 94 2.75 -2.17 5.28
C HIS A 94 1.62 -3.10 4.82
N GLU A 95 1.71 -4.36 5.23
CA GLU A 95 0.71 -5.40 4.96
C GLU A 95 0.65 -6.39 6.12
N SER A 96 -0.38 -7.23 6.14
CA SER A 96 -0.47 -8.35 7.08
C SER A 96 -0.93 -9.62 6.37
N GLN A 97 -0.27 -10.74 6.69
CA GLN A 97 -0.61 -12.03 6.11
C GLN A 97 -1.94 -12.59 6.64
N ILE A 98 -2.45 -12.07 7.78
CA ILE A 98 -3.73 -12.50 8.34
C ILE A 98 -4.93 -12.16 7.45
N GLY A 99 -4.82 -11.10 6.64
CA GLY A 99 -5.85 -10.66 5.70
C GLY A 99 -5.65 -11.12 4.27
N TYR A 100 -4.50 -11.74 3.97
CA TYR A 100 -4.15 -12.09 2.60
C TYR A 100 -5.07 -13.20 2.05
N PRO A 101 -5.61 -13.05 0.83
CA PRO A 101 -6.40 -14.10 0.22
C PRO A 101 -5.53 -15.34 -0.01
N PRO A 102 -6.11 -16.56 0.08
CA PRO A 102 -5.38 -17.78 -0.25
C PRO A 102 -4.78 -17.67 -1.65
N GLY A 103 -3.51 -18.06 -1.79
CA GLY A 103 -2.89 -18.11 -3.11
C GLY A 103 -3.60 -19.10 -4.06
N PRO A 104 -3.26 -19.08 -5.38
CA PRO A 104 -3.91 -19.96 -6.38
C PRO A 104 -3.88 -21.45 -6.05
N LYS A 105 -2.99 -21.89 -5.15
CA LYS A 105 -2.89 -23.28 -4.65
C LYS A 105 -3.59 -23.50 -3.30
N GLY A 106 -4.38 -22.56 -2.79
CA GLY A 106 -5.20 -22.69 -1.60
C GLY A 106 -4.47 -22.60 -0.24
N GLY A 107 -3.14 -22.43 -0.23
CA GLY A 107 -2.37 -22.33 1.02
C GLY A 107 -2.42 -20.94 1.65
N ARG A 108 -2.62 -20.86 2.98
CA ARG A 108 -2.36 -19.63 3.73
C ARG A 108 -0.87 -19.49 4.04
N ALA A 109 -0.37 -18.26 4.11
CA ALA A 109 1.02 -17.98 4.48
C ALA A 109 1.23 -18.09 6.01
N PHE A 110 1.01 -19.27 6.59
CA PHE A 110 1.05 -19.51 8.03
C PHE A 110 2.34 -18.98 8.70
N PRO A 111 3.55 -19.22 8.16
CA PRO A 111 4.77 -18.63 8.75
C PRO A 111 4.74 -17.11 8.82
N GLY A 112 4.21 -16.45 7.79
CA GLY A 112 4.05 -14.99 7.79
C GLY A 112 3.03 -14.50 8.83
N MET A 113 1.93 -15.23 9.04
CA MET A 113 0.97 -14.90 10.10
C MET A 113 1.56 -15.05 11.50
N VAL A 114 2.42 -16.06 11.72
CA VAL A 114 3.14 -16.25 12.99
C VAL A 114 4.15 -15.11 13.20
N ALA A 115 4.87 -14.71 12.16
CA ALA A 115 5.82 -13.60 12.23
C ALA A 115 5.10 -12.26 12.49
N ASP A 116 3.96 -12.00 11.83
CA ASP A 116 3.11 -10.83 12.10
C ASP A 116 2.71 -10.79 13.58
N TRP A 117 2.17 -11.91 14.10
CA TRP A 117 1.78 -12.03 15.51
C TRP A 117 2.96 -11.81 16.45
N GLY A 118 4.08 -12.51 16.23
CA GLY A 118 5.27 -12.38 17.08
C GLY A 118 5.84 -10.97 17.07
N SER A 119 5.85 -10.31 15.91
CA SER A 119 6.33 -8.93 15.76
C SER A 119 5.42 -7.92 16.46
N ILE A 120 4.09 -8.11 16.39
CA ILE A 120 3.11 -7.32 17.17
C ILE A 120 3.40 -7.43 18.68
N MET A 121 3.70 -8.65 19.17
CA MET A 121 3.97 -8.87 20.60
C MET A 121 5.34 -8.37 21.07
N ALA A 122 6.29 -8.18 20.13
CA ALA A 122 7.65 -7.77 20.43
C ALA A 122 7.89 -6.26 20.29
N ALA A 123 7.02 -5.55 19.58
CA ALA A 123 7.16 -4.11 19.35
C ALA A 123 6.62 -3.28 20.54
N ASP A 124 7.18 -2.09 20.72
CA ASP A 124 6.74 -1.13 21.76
C ASP A 124 5.55 -0.28 21.26
N GLN A 125 5.50 -0.01 19.95
CA GLN A 125 4.41 0.67 19.28
C GLN A 125 4.09 -0.02 17.94
N ILE A 126 2.84 0.07 17.50
CA ILE A 126 2.38 -0.49 16.23
C ILE A 126 1.78 0.62 15.38
N ALA A 127 2.10 0.63 14.10
CA ALA A 127 1.49 1.52 13.12
C ALA A 127 1.04 0.77 11.87
N VAL A 128 -0.04 1.26 11.27
CA VAL A 128 -0.62 0.78 10.02
C VAL A 128 -1.04 1.96 9.15
N ALA A 129 -1.22 1.73 7.85
CA ALA A 129 -1.54 2.82 6.93
C ALA A 129 -3.00 3.31 7.00
N THR A 130 -3.97 2.48 7.46
CA THR A 130 -5.41 2.77 7.38
C THR A 130 -6.18 2.22 8.59
N ASN A 131 -7.35 2.80 8.85
CA ASN A 131 -8.30 2.29 9.84
C ASN A 131 -8.83 0.89 9.45
N PHE A 132 -8.96 0.61 8.14
CA PHE A 132 -9.28 -0.72 7.64
C PHE A 132 -8.26 -1.75 8.13
N HIS A 133 -6.96 -1.46 7.98
CA HIS A 133 -5.90 -2.37 8.43
C HIS A 133 -5.92 -2.56 9.96
N ALA A 134 -6.05 -1.47 10.72
CA ALA A 134 -6.18 -1.54 12.18
C ALA A 134 -7.38 -2.41 12.61
N SER A 135 -8.54 -2.22 11.98
CA SER A 135 -9.75 -3.00 12.25
C SER A 135 -9.59 -4.46 11.89
N LEU A 136 -8.91 -4.77 10.78
CA LEU A 136 -8.61 -6.13 10.36
C LEU A 136 -7.74 -6.86 11.40
N LEU A 137 -6.67 -6.22 11.87
CA LEU A 137 -5.79 -6.77 12.90
C LEU A 137 -6.56 -7.03 14.20
N ARG A 138 -7.28 -6.02 14.72
CA ARG A 138 -8.09 -6.14 15.95
C ARG A 138 -9.15 -7.25 15.88
N SER A 139 -9.72 -7.48 14.70
CA SER A 139 -10.77 -8.50 14.52
C SER A 139 -10.22 -9.91 14.33
N ARG A 140 -9.08 -10.08 13.66
CA ARG A 140 -8.60 -11.41 13.23
C ARG A 140 -7.40 -11.93 14.00
N MET A 141 -6.47 -11.06 14.41
CA MET A 141 -5.24 -11.49 15.08
C MET A 141 -5.48 -12.14 16.45
N PRO A 142 -6.39 -11.64 17.31
CA PRO A 142 -6.69 -12.29 18.59
C PRO A 142 -7.27 -13.70 18.43
N LYS A 143 -8.09 -13.92 17.39
CA LYS A 143 -8.60 -15.26 17.08
C LYS A 143 -7.47 -16.18 16.62
N PHE A 144 -6.62 -15.70 15.72
CA PHE A 144 -5.45 -16.45 15.26
C PHE A 144 -4.54 -16.87 16.42
N ALA A 145 -4.25 -15.95 17.34
CA ALA A 145 -3.40 -16.21 18.49
C ALA A 145 -4.02 -17.27 19.43
N ARG A 146 -5.34 -17.20 19.68
CA ARG A 146 -6.04 -18.23 20.48
C ARG A 146 -6.00 -19.60 19.84
N ASP A 147 -6.22 -19.65 18.51
CA ASP A 147 -6.21 -20.92 17.76
C ASP A 147 -4.80 -21.53 17.71
N LEU A 148 -3.74 -20.68 17.76
CA LEU A 148 -2.35 -21.12 17.69
C LEU A 148 -1.78 -21.63 19.03
N ILE A 149 -1.98 -20.87 20.12
CA ILE A 149 -1.30 -21.11 21.41
C ILE A 149 -2.26 -21.10 22.62
N GLY A 150 -3.56 -21.02 22.43
CA GLY A 150 -4.52 -20.87 23.54
C GLY A 150 -4.30 -19.56 24.31
N GLY A 151 -5.24 -19.03 25.02
CA GLY A 151 -5.08 -17.94 25.99
C GLY A 151 -4.50 -16.56 25.52
N ALA A 152 -3.72 -16.51 24.45
CA ALA A 152 -2.99 -15.32 24.02
C ALA A 152 -3.84 -14.22 23.35
N GLY A 153 -5.13 -14.45 23.14
CA GLY A 153 -6.00 -13.50 22.44
C GLY A 153 -6.14 -12.16 23.15
N GLU A 154 -6.15 -12.16 24.49
CA GLU A 154 -6.28 -10.96 25.30
C GLU A 154 -4.99 -10.10 25.26
N SER A 155 -3.83 -10.75 25.37
CA SER A 155 -2.54 -10.06 25.24
C SER A 155 -2.39 -9.36 23.88
N VAL A 156 -2.85 -10.00 22.81
CA VAL A 156 -2.86 -9.41 21.47
C VAL A 156 -3.85 -8.23 21.39
N LEU A 157 -5.03 -8.34 21.99
CA LEU A 157 -5.98 -7.23 22.04
C LEU A 157 -5.36 -6.02 22.75
N ASN A 158 -4.66 -6.24 23.86
CA ASN A 158 -3.96 -5.18 24.57
C ASN A 158 -2.87 -4.55 23.71
N ALA A 159 -2.03 -5.34 23.03
CA ALA A 159 -1.00 -4.83 22.12
C ALA A 159 -1.60 -4.02 20.95
N LEU A 160 -2.79 -4.39 20.48
CA LEU A 160 -3.49 -3.73 19.37
C LEU A 160 -4.43 -2.59 19.83
N SER A 161 -4.53 -2.30 21.12
CA SER A 161 -5.43 -1.25 21.63
C SER A 161 -5.04 0.14 21.13
N ASP A 162 -3.75 0.44 21.05
CA ASP A 162 -3.18 1.75 20.70
C ASP A 162 -2.42 1.70 19.34
N ILE A 163 -3.07 1.17 18.30
CA ILE A 163 -2.49 1.19 16.96
C ILE A 163 -2.50 2.62 16.41
N ASN A 164 -1.35 3.10 15.99
CA ASN A 164 -1.20 4.35 15.27
C ASN A 164 -1.64 4.19 13.81
N VAL A 165 -2.52 5.05 13.31
CA VAL A 165 -2.87 5.10 11.88
C VAL A 165 -2.02 6.19 11.22
N LEU A 166 -1.00 5.75 10.49
CA LEU A 166 -0.02 6.58 9.79
C LEU A 166 -0.11 6.29 8.30
N PRO A 167 -0.90 7.06 7.53
CA PRO A 167 -1.06 6.84 6.09
C PRO A 167 0.27 6.93 5.36
N ILE A 168 0.39 6.20 4.25
CA ILE A 168 1.54 6.34 3.35
C ILE A 168 1.48 7.72 2.70
N GLY A 169 2.60 8.45 2.75
CA GLY A 169 2.70 9.73 2.08
C GLY A 169 2.80 9.58 0.55
N ILE A 170 2.25 10.54 -0.15
CA ILE A 170 2.35 10.62 -1.61
C ILE A 170 3.05 11.92 -2.03
N GLU A 171 3.79 11.85 -3.12
CA GLU A 171 4.28 13.05 -3.78
C GLU A 171 3.11 13.81 -4.41
N GLN A 172 3.09 15.14 -4.22
CA GLN A 172 2.11 15.96 -4.90
C GLN A 172 2.50 16.10 -6.37
N PRO A 173 1.68 15.62 -7.31
CA PRO A 173 2.02 15.69 -8.71
C PRO A 173 2.04 17.16 -9.17
N GLN A 174 3.12 17.59 -9.77
CA GLN A 174 3.24 18.92 -10.43
C GLN A 174 2.63 18.81 -11.85
N TYR A 175 1.33 18.59 -11.94
CA TYR A 175 0.71 18.43 -13.26
C TYR A 175 0.04 19.73 -13.71
N LYS A 176 0.49 20.21 -14.87
CA LYS A 176 -0.29 21.19 -15.64
C LYS A 176 -1.59 20.50 -16.09
N ALA A 177 -2.70 21.19 -15.93
CA ALA A 177 -3.97 20.75 -16.51
C ALA A 177 -3.79 20.71 -18.04
N LEU A 178 -3.58 19.50 -18.57
CA LEU A 178 -3.47 19.29 -20.01
C LEU A 178 -4.87 19.34 -20.62
N SER A 179 -5.00 20.00 -21.78
CA SER A 179 -6.25 19.98 -22.55
C SER A 179 -6.54 18.53 -22.96
N LYS A 180 -7.56 17.94 -22.33
CA LYS A 180 -7.96 16.56 -22.59
C LYS A 180 -8.97 16.54 -23.74
N ARG A 181 -8.51 16.24 -24.94
CA ARG A 181 -9.37 16.05 -26.14
C ARG A 181 -9.44 14.55 -26.49
N GLY A 182 -10.45 14.16 -27.25
CA GLY A 182 -10.65 12.78 -27.70
C GLY A 182 -11.36 11.88 -26.69
N PRO A 183 -11.24 10.55 -26.78
CA PRO A 183 -11.92 9.60 -25.91
C PRO A 183 -11.54 9.73 -24.43
N ILE A 184 -12.41 9.29 -23.53
CA ILE A 184 -12.13 9.20 -22.09
C ILE A 184 -10.96 8.22 -21.88
N ARG A 185 -10.00 8.62 -21.04
CA ARG A 185 -8.81 7.84 -20.76
C ARG A 185 -8.94 7.16 -19.41
N VAL A 186 -8.91 5.84 -19.46
CA VAL A 186 -9.02 4.95 -18.32
C VAL A 186 -7.62 4.50 -17.89
N LEU A 187 -7.30 4.66 -16.62
CA LEU A 187 -6.06 4.18 -16.02
C LEU A 187 -6.33 2.97 -15.14
N TRP A 188 -5.50 1.94 -15.29
CA TRP A 188 -5.36 0.83 -14.37
C TRP A 188 -3.85 0.66 -14.09
N ASN A 189 -3.37 1.08 -12.92
CA ASN A 189 -1.94 1.23 -12.58
C ASN A 189 -1.52 0.31 -11.42
N HIS A 190 -1.81 -0.98 -11.56
CA HIS A 190 -1.44 -2.00 -10.59
C HIS A 190 -0.47 -3.01 -11.20
N ARG A 191 0.28 -3.71 -10.33
CA ARG A 191 0.97 -4.94 -10.76
C ARG A 191 -0.05 -5.90 -11.37
N TRP A 192 0.29 -6.52 -12.48
CA TRP A 192 -0.52 -7.57 -13.09
C TRP A 192 -0.35 -8.87 -12.29
N ALA A 193 -0.93 -8.89 -11.11
CA ALA A 193 -0.92 -9.97 -10.14
C ALA A 193 -2.35 -10.37 -9.75
N HIS A 194 -2.55 -11.61 -9.31
CA HIS A 194 -3.91 -12.13 -9.05
C HIS A 194 -4.68 -11.33 -8.00
N ASP A 195 -3.97 -10.81 -7.00
CA ASP A 195 -4.54 -10.01 -5.90
C ASP A 195 -5.05 -8.63 -6.35
N LYS A 196 -4.64 -8.15 -7.54
CA LYS A 196 -5.10 -6.89 -8.12
C LYS A 196 -6.32 -7.05 -9.06
N GLY A 197 -6.82 -8.27 -9.24
CA GLY A 197 -8.03 -8.55 -10.00
C GLY A 197 -7.97 -8.19 -11.49
N PRO A 198 -6.85 -8.40 -12.22
CA PRO A 198 -6.73 -7.95 -13.62
C PRO A 198 -7.74 -8.61 -14.55
N ALA A 199 -8.28 -9.77 -14.20
CA ALA A 199 -9.30 -10.45 -15.01
C ALA A 199 -10.64 -9.68 -15.00
N GLU A 200 -11.03 -9.10 -13.87
CA GLU A 200 -12.23 -8.26 -13.71
C GLU A 200 -12.10 -6.99 -14.57
N PHE A 201 -10.95 -6.30 -14.47
CA PHE A 201 -10.66 -5.13 -15.30
C PHE A 201 -10.77 -5.44 -16.79
N VAL A 202 -10.08 -6.50 -17.26
CA VAL A 202 -10.08 -6.89 -18.68
C VAL A 202 -11.46 -7.29 -19.16
N HIS A 203 -12.25 -7.97 -18.33
CA HIS A 203 -13.63 -8.34 -18.64
C HIS A 203 -14.50 -7.11 -18.85
N ALA A 204 -14.50 -6.19 -17.89
CA ALA A 204 -15.29 -4.97 -17.96
C ALA A 204 -14.93 -4.12 -19.20
N MET A 205 -13.64 -3.88 -19.42
CA MET A 205 -13.21 -3.09 -20.60
C MET A 205 -13.55 -3.76 -21.92
N THR A 206 -13.49 -5.09 -22.00
CA THR A 206 -13.87 -5.83 -23.22
C THR A 206 -15.38 -5.77 -23.47
N SER A 207 -16.20 -5.90 -22.41
CA SER A 207 -17.66 -5.77 -22.50
C SER A 207 -18.07 -4.41 -23.02
N LEU A 208 -17.56 -3.34 -22.39
CA LEU A 208 -17.86 -1.96 -22.76
C LEU A 208 -17.40 -1.58 -24.17
N ALA A 209 -16.25 -2.13 -24.62
CA ALA A 209 -15.81 -1.98 -25.99
C ALA A 209 -16.74 -2.69 -26.98
N GLY A 210 -17.26 -3.88 -26.63
CA GLY A 210 -18.26 -4.62 -27.40
C GLY A 210 -19.61 -3.91 -27.51
N GLU A 211 -19.95 -3.07 -26.54
CA GLU A 211 -21.12 -2.18 -26.54
C GLU A 211 -20.92 -0.91 -27.42
N GLY A 212 -19.72 -0.74 -27.99
CA GLY A 212 -19.39 0.41 -28.85
C GLY A 212 -18.99 1.69 -28.11
N LEU A 213 -18.78 1.63 -26.79
CA LEU A 213 -18.31 2.80 -26.02
C LEU A 213 -16.87 3.17 -26.42
N ASP A 214 -16.61 4.49 -26.52
CA ASP A 214 -15.30 5.00 -26.93
C ASP A 214 -14.45 5.42 -25.72
N PHE A 215 -13.27 4.78 -25.57
CA PHE A 215 -12.31 5.04 -24.52
C PHE A 215 -10.92 4.59 -24.90
N GLN A 216 -9.90 5.13 -24.21
CA GLN A 216 -8.50 4.72 -24.33
C GLN A 216 -7.99 4.22 -22.97
N ILE A 217 -6.94 3.39 -22.99
CA ILE A 217 -6.47 2.66 -21.79
C ILE A 217 -4.97 2.94 -21.54
N TYR A 218 -4.67 3.31 -20.32
CA TYR A 218 -3.35 3.17 -19.69
C TYR A 218 -3.40 1.93 -18.79
N ALA A 219 -2.70 0.86 -19.19
CA ALA A 219 -2.70 -0.44 -18.49
C ALA A 219 -1.30 -0.71 -17.90
N LEU A 220 -0.97 0.05 -16.83
CA LEU A 220 0.39 0.15 -16.31
C LEU A 220 0.68 -0.91 -15.24
N GLY A 221 1.99 -1.09 -14.94
CA GLY A 221 2.49 -1.95 -13.88
C GLY A 221 3.24 -3.17 -14.38
N GLU A 222 4.04 -3.74 -13.51
CA GLU A 222 4.83 -4.94 -13.77
C GLU A 222 3.94 -6.16 -14.01
N VAL A 223 4.33 -7.01 -14.95
CA VAL A 223 3.56 -8.21 -15.33
C VAL A 223 4.12 -9.44 -14.64
N GLU A 224 3.48 -9.85 -13.56
CA GLU A 224 3.79 -11.08 -12.86
C GLU A 224 3.21 -12.32 -13.55
N ARG A 225 3.78 -13.50 -13.25
CA ARG A 225 3.34 -14.78 -13.82
C ARG A 225 1.83 -15.01 -13.67
N SER A 226 1.26 -14.64 -12.53
CA SER A 226 -0.17 -14.81 -12.22
C SER A 226 -1.09 -13.92 -13.05
N GLY A 227 -0.61 -12.76 -13.54
CA GLY A 227 -1.37 -11.81 -14.34
C GLY A 227 -1.16 -11.92 -15.85
N GLN A 228 -0.20 -12.72 -16.32
CA GLN A 228 0.17 -12.80 -17.75
C GLN A 228 -0.99 -13.15 -18.66
N ARG A 229 -1.91 -14.02 -18.22
CA ARG A 229 -3.08 -14.41 -19.01
C ARG A 229 -4.02 -13.23 -19.25
N ALA A 230 -4.31 -12.46 -18.21
CA ALA A 230 -5.16 -11.27 -18.30
C ALA A 230 -4.50 -10.19 -19.17
N PHE A 231 -3.21 -9.93 -18.95
CA PHE A 231 -2.45 -8.96 -19.74
C PHE A 231 -2.43 -9.30 -21.25
N ARG A 232 -2.18 -10.56 -21.60
CA ARG A 232 -2.26 -11.02 -23.02
C ARG A 232 -3.66 -10.87 -23.59
N ARG A 233 -4.69 -11.20 -22.79
CA ARG A 233 -6.09 -11.03 -23.23
C ARG A 233 -6.41 -9.57 -23.52
N LEU A 234 -6.00 -8.63 -22.65
CA LEU A 234 -6.17 -7.20 -22.89
C LEU A 234 -5.52 -6.78 -24.22
N LYS A 235 -4.25 -7.16 -24.43
CA LYS A 235 -3.52 -6.83 -25.65
C LYS A 235 -4.16 -7.39 -26.91
N ASN A 236 -4.67 -8.61 -26.87
CA ASN A 236 -5.29 -9.24 -28.02
C ASN A 236 -6.65 -8.64 -28.37
N GLN A 237 -7.45 -8.25 -27.38
CA GLN A 237 -8.83 -7.81 -27.60
C GLN A 237 -8.97 -6.28 -27.72
N LEU A 238 -8.06 -5.49 -27.13
CA LEU A 238 -8.17 -4.04 -27.01
C LEU A 238 -6.91 -3.29 -27.46
N SER A 239 -6.04 -3.91 -28.28
CA SER A 239 -4.76 -3.32 -28.71
C SER A 239 -4.87 -1.89 -29.25
N GLN A 240 -5.90 -1.60 -30.05
CA GLN A 240 -6.12 -0.27 -30.67
C GLN A 240 -6.55 0.81 -29.65
N ARG A 241 -6.97 0.42 -28.46
CA ARG A 241 -7.38 1.34 -27.37
C ARG A 241 -6.28 1.58 -26.34
N ILE A 242 -5.19 0.80 -26.37
CA ILE A 242 -4.10 0.90 -25.42
C ILE A 242 -3.12 2.00 -25.81
N LEU A 243 -2.97 3.00 -24.96
CA LEU A 243 -1.98 4.08 -25.11
C LEU A 243 -0.61 3.65 -24.57
N LEU A 244 -0.57 3.11 -23.35
CA LEU A 244 0.64 2.56 -22.74
C LEU A 244 0.27 1.29 -21.95
N SER A 245 1.21 0.34 -21.83
CA SER A 245 0.99 -0.89 -21.06
C SER A 245 2.29 -1.46 -20.48
N GLY A 246 2.18 -2.12 -19.33
CA GLY A 246 3.30 -2.69 -18.61
C GLY A 246 4.01 -1.68 -17.70
N PHE A 247 5.20 -2.04 -17.20
CA PHE A 247 6.01 -1.15 -16.37
C PHE A 247 6.42 0.10 -17.17
N GLN A 248 6.36 1.26 -16.53
CA GLN A 248 6.78 2.53 -17.10
C GLN A 248 7.81 3.20 -16.21
N PRO A 249 8.80 3.89 -16.78
CA PRO A 249 9.69 4.79 -16.05
C PRO A 249 8.89 5.91 -15.35
N PRO A 250 9.45 6.56 -14.30
CA PRO A 250 8.74 7.56 -13.50
C PRO A 250 8.14 8.71 -14.31
N HIS A 251 8.83 9.19 -15.33
CA HIS A 251 8.34 10.30 -16.16
C HIS A 251 7.08 9.89 -16.96
N GLU A 252 7.11 8.76 -17.66
CA GLU A 252 5.99 8.24 -18.45
C GLU A 252 4.81 7.84 -17.56
N TYR A 253 5.11 7.26 -16.38
CA TYR A 253 4.11 6.96 -15.37
C TYR A 253 3.40 8.23 -14.91
N GLY A 254 4.15 9.28 -14.54
CA GLY A 254 3.61 10.57 -14.14
C GLY A 254 2.76 11.23 -15.22
N GLN A 255 3.21 11.19 -16.50
CA GLN A 255 2.42 11.68 -17.62
C GLN A 255 1.10 10.91 -17.78
N ALA A 256 1.11 9.58 -17.68
CA ALA A 256 -0.09 8.78 -17.78
C ALA A 256 -1.09 9.09 -16.67
N LEU A 257 -0.62 9.29 -15.42
CA LEU A 257 -1.47 9.74 -14.31
C LEU A 257 -2.18 11.07 -14.67
N SER A 258 -1.42 12.06 -15.13
CA SER A 258 -1.93 13.41 -15.43
C SER A 258 -2.91 13.45 -16.60
N LEU A 259 -2.77 12.53 -17.54
CA LEU A 259 -3.59 12.44 -18.74
C LEU A 259 -4.85 11.58 -18.53
N SER A 260 -4.94 10.84 -17.44
CA SER A 260 -6.06 9.95 -17.17
C SER A 260 -7.30 10.71 -16.69
N ASP A 261 -8.47 10.29 -17.16
CA ASP A 261 -9.77 10.81 -16.72
C ASP A 261 -10.33 9.97 -15.57
N LEU A 262 -10.20 8.64 -15.66
CA LEU A 262 -10.65 7.68 -14.66
C LEU A 262 -9.47 6.85 -14.12
N ALA A 263 -9.40 6.66 -12.81
CA ALA A 263 -8.48 5.75 -12.16
C ALA A 263 -9.26 4.56 -11.58
N ILE A 264 -9.05 3.38 -12.16
CA ILE A 264 -9.79 2.17 -11.82
C ILE A 264 -8.92 1.24 -10.97
N SER A 265 -9.52 0.72 -9.90
CA SER A 265 -8.97 -0.44 -9.20
C SER A 265 -9.98 -1.59 -9.15
N THR A 266 -9.44 -2.81 -9.28
CA THR A 266 -10.17 -4.08 -9.14
C THR A 266 -9.56 -4.95 -8.04
N SER A 267 -8.71 -4.36 -7.17
CA SER A 267 -7.93 -5.10 -6.18
C SER A 267 -8.81 -5.89 -5.21
N GLN A 268 -8.38 -7.12 -4.94
CA GLN A 268 -8.95 -8.02 -3.94
C GLN A 268 -8.16 -8.01 -2.63
N HIS A 269 -7.00 -7.34 -2.64
CA HIS A 269 -6.16 -7.15 -1.48
C HIS A 269 -5.43 -5.81 -1.56
N GLU A 270 -5.65 -4.94 -0.55
CA GLU A 270 -5.07 -3.60 -0.49
C GLU A 270 -5.15 -3.04 0.93
N PHE A 271 -4.05 -2.52 1.45
CA PHE A 271 -3.98 -1.93 2.79
C PHE A 271 -3.93 -0.40 2.80
N PHE A 272 -3.58 0.22 1.68
CA PHE A 272 -3.64 1.67 1.51
C PHE A 272 -4.21 2.06 0.15
N GLY A 273 -3.59 1.58 -0.94
CA GLY A 273 -3.99 1.91 -2.31
C GLY A 273 -3.16 3.05 -2.89
N LEU A 274 -1.83 3.00 -2.69
CA LEU A 274 -0.89 4.04 -3.15
C LEU A 274 -1.12 4.44 -4.61
N ALA A 275 -1.22 3.47 -5.52
CA ALA A 275 -1.43 3.72 -6.95
C ALA A 275 -2.75 4.51 -7.23
N ALA A 276 -3.82 4.20 -6.48
CA ALA A 276 -5.08 4.95 -6.59
C ALA A 276 -4.94 6.36 -5.99
N ALA A 277 -4.28 6.49 -4.83
CA ALA A 277 -4.05 7.79 -4.19
C ALA A 277 -3.24 8.73 -5.09
N GLU A 278 -2.17 8.23 -5.73
CA GLU A 278 -1.37 8.99 -6.70
C GLU A 278 -2.19 9.45 -7.91
N ALA A 279 -3.03 8.57 -8.46
CA ALA A 279 -3.89 8.89 -9.59
C ALA A 279 -4.97 9.93 -9.22
N ILE A 280 -5.56 9.83 -8.02
CA ILE A 280 -6.51 10.82 -7.48
C ILE A 280 -5.83 12.17 -7.28
N ALA A 281 -4.63 12.19 -6.69
CA ALA A 281 -3.84 13.40 -6.52
C ALA A 281 -3.52 14.06 -7.87
N ALA A 282 -3.26 13.25 -8.91
CA ALA A 282 -3.08 13.70 -10.29
C ALA A 282 -4.38 14.19 -10.95
N GLY A 283 -5.51 14.05 -10.29
CA GLY A 283 -6.82 14.55 -10.70
C GLY A 283 -7.63 13.61 -11.58
N ALA A 284 -7.31 12.33 -11.61
CA ALA A 284 -8.19 11.32 -12.17
C ALA A 284 -9.39 11.09 -11.25
N ARG A 285 -10.57 10.86 -11.82
CA ARG A 285 -11.75 10.48 -11.06
C ARG A 285 -11.59 9.03 -10.58
N PRO A 286 -11.68 8.77 -9.26
CA PRO A 286 -11.59 7.40 -8.75
C PRO A 286 -12.80 6.56 -9.16
N VAL A 287 -12.55 5.30 -9.52
CA VAL A 287 -13.50 4.21 -9.70
C VAL A 287 -12.95 3.01 -8.93
N LEU A 288 -13.32 2.91 -7.66
CA LEU A 288 -12.70 2.00 -6.72
C LEU A 288 -13.75 1.04 -6.14
N PRO A 289 -13.39 -0.20 -5.77
CA PRO A 289 -14.34 -1.09 -5.13
C PRO A 289 -14.65 -0.61 -3.70
N ASN A 290 -15.92 -0.69 -3.28
CA ASN A 290 -16.32 -0.35 -1.92
C ASN A 290 -15.92 -1.44 -0.93
N ARG A 291 -14.62 -1.64 -0.78
CA ARG A 291 -14.00 -2.62 0.12
C ARG A 291 -12.55 -2.24 0.44
N LEU A 292 -11.97 -2.94 1.42
CA LEU A 292 -10.57 -2.77 1.82
C LEU A 292 -10.28 -1.34 2.28
N ALA A 293 -9.12 -0.81 1.93
CA ALA A 293 -8.71 0.55 2.26
C ALA A 293 -9.33 1.65 1.36
N TYR A 294 -9.96 1.29 0.24
CA TYR A 294 -10.43 2.26 -0.76
C TYR A 294 -11.44 3.29 -0.26
N PRO A 295 -12.38 2.97 0.65
CA PRO A 295 -13.26 3.98 1.23
C PRO A 295 -12.54 5.13 1.93
N GLU A 296 -11.32 4.91 2.42
CA GLU A 296 -10.51 5.94 3.08
C GLU A 296 -9.79 6.88 2.09
N LEU A 297 -9.76 6.55 0.80
CA LEU A 297 -9.13 7.37 -0.25
C LEU A 297 -10.05 8.43 -0.87
N VAL A 298 -11.33 8.42 -0.53
CA VAL A 298 -12.33 9.34 -1.10
C VAL A 298 -13.10 10.05 0.01
N PRO A 299 -13.61 11.27 -0.24
CA PRO A 299 -14.46 11.94 0.73
C PRO A 299 -15.71 11.10 1.08
N ALA A 300 -15.95 10.88 2.38
CA ALA A 300 -17.00 9.97 2.85
C ALA A 300 -18.41 10.35 2.35
N ASN A 301 -18.71 11.66 2.26
CA ASN A 301 -19.98 12.18 1.77
C ASN A 301 -20.19 12.03 0.25
N LEU A 302 -19.14 11.64 -0.49
CA LEU A 302 -19.18 11.41 -1.94
C LEU A 302 -18.88 9.96 -2.32
N SER A 303 -18.77 9.05 -1.35
CA SER A 303 -18.34 7.67 -1.55
C SER A 303 -19.17 6.94 -2.63
N SER A 304 -20.49 7.12 -2.68
CA SER A 304 -21.36 6.51 -3.69
C SER A 304 -21.07 6.92 -5.13
N GLN A 305 -20.37 8.04 -5.35
CA GLN A 305 -19.99 8.51 -6.68
C GLN A 305 -18.69 7.89 -7.19
N PHE A 306 -17.89 7.31 -6.29
CA PHE A 306 -16.53 6.84 -6.57
C PHE A 306 -16.29 5.37 -6.24
N LEU A 307 -17.17 4.79 -5.37
CA LEU A 307 -17.03 3.41 -4.90
C LEU A 307 -18.11 2.53 -5.50
N TYR A 308 -17.69 1.51 -6.26
CA TYR A 308 -18.64 0.57 -6.86
C TYR A 308 -18.86 -0.67 -5.98
N GLN A 309 -20.10 -1.20 -6.03
CA GLN A 309 -20.52 -2.48 -5.42
C GLN A 309 -21.17 -3.41 -6.44
N THR A 310 -21.57 -2.85 -7.59
CA THR A 310 -22.09 -3.57 -8.75
C THR A 310 -20.95 -4.11 -9.61
N PRO A 311 -21.22 -4.92 -10.65
CA PRO A 311 -20.20 -5.22 -11.66
C PRO A 311 -19.56 -3.94 -12.19
N LEU A 312 -18.23 -3.97 -12.40
CA LEU A 312 -17.46 -2.78 -12.77
C LEU A 312 -17.97 -2.14 -14.08
N GLU A 313 -18.35 -2.95 -15.06
CA GLU A 313 -18.90 -2.47 -16.33
C GLU A 313 -20.19 -1.67 -16.16
N ASP A 314 -21.05 -2.06 -15.24
CA ASP A 314 -22.32 -1.35 -14.98
C ASP A 314 -22.07 0.02 -14.35
N PHE A 315 -21.07 0.11 -13.47
CA PHE A 315 -20.66 1.38 -12.87
C PHE A 315 -19.96 2.30 -13.88
N LEU A 316 -19.15 1.74 -14.78
CA LEU A 316 -18.39 2.50 -15.79
C LEU A 316 -19.23 3.00 -16.95
N ARG A 317 -20.26 2.25 -17.35
CA ARG A 317 -21.06 2.56 -18.55
C ARG A 317 -21.59 3.99 -18.57
N PRO A 318 -22.25 4.51 -17.53
CA PRO A 318 -22.69 5.91 -17.52
C PRO A 318 -21.50 6.89 -17.52
N LEU A 319 -20.41 6.58 -16.83
CA LEU A 319 -19.24 7.46 -16.75
C LEU A 319 -18.56 7.66 -18.10
N LEU A 320 -18.47 6.60 -18.92
CA LEU A 320 -17.90 6.67 -20.27
C LEU A 320 -18.76 7.44 -21.27
N SER A 321 -20.03 7.71 -20.93
CA SER A 321 -20.96 8.49 -21.74
C SER A 321 -21.08 9.95 -21.28
N MET A 322 -20.47 10.33 -20.16
CA MET A 322 -20.48 11.71 -19.64
C MET A 322 -19.56 12.62 -20.42
N SER A 323 -19.86 13.91 -20.43
CA SER A 323 -18.90 14.95 -20.78
C SER A 323 -17.76 15.00 -19.74
N ARG A 324 -16.58 15.50 -20.14
CA ARG A 324 -15.47 15.65 -19.19
C ARG A 324 -15.77 16.61 -18.05
N ASP A 325 -16.56 17.63 -18.29
CA ASP A 325 -16.93 18.60 -17.24
C ASP A 325 -17.80 17.93 -16.17
N GLU A 326 -18.79 17.14 -16.56
CA GLU A 326 -19.59 16.33 -15.63
C GLU A 326 -18.74 15.29 -14.91
N LEU A 327 -17.86 14.59 -15.64
CA LEU A 327 -16.98 13.56 -15.09
C LEU A 327 -16.07 14.13 -14.00
N HIS A 328 -15.60 15.37 -14.16
CA HIS A 328 -14.64 16.03 -13.27
C HIS A 328 -15.29 17.06 -12.30
N ALA A 329 -16.62 17.15 -12.21
CA ALA A 329 -17.32 18.13 -11.37
C ALA A 329 -16.80 18.18 -9.92
N ASN A 330 -16.52 17.03 -9.31
CA ASN A 330 -16.02 16.90 -7.93
C ASN A 330 -14.50 16.69 -7.81
N ARG A 331 -13.74 16.96 -8.88
CA ARG A 331 -12.28 16.75 -8.91
C ARG A 331 -11.56 17.49 -7.78
N HIS A 332 -11.93 18.73 -7.51
CA HIS A 332 -11.30 19.53 -6.46
C HIS A 332 -11.46 18.90 -5.06
N LEU A 333 -12.57 18.22 -4.79
CA LEU A 333 -12.82 17.56 -3.50
C LEU A 333 -11.96 16.29 -3.35
N THR A 334 -11.85 15.49 -4.41
CA THR A 334 -11.02 14.28 -4.39
C THR A 334 -9.54 14.61 -4.34
N THR A 335 -9.08 15.61 -5.10
CA THR A 335 -7.67 16.05 -5.05
C THR A 335 -7.31 16.69 -3.72
N SER A 336 -8.20 17.49 -3.11
CA SER A 336 -7.98 18.03 -1.76
C SER A 336 -7.93 16.93 -0.70
N HIS A 337 -8.78 15.89 -0.82
CA HIS A 337 -8.71 14.74 0.07
C HIS A 337 -7.38 13.99 -0.09
N ALA A 338 -6.95 13.71 -1.33
CA ALA A 338 -5.66 13.07 -1.61
C ALA A 338 -4.47 13.93 -1.12
N ALA A 339 -4.58 15.26 -1.17
CA ALA A 339 -3.54 16.17 -0.66
C ALA A 339 -3.29 16.00 0.86
N SER A 340 -4.27 15.49 1.63
CA SER A 340 -4.09 15.18 3.05
C SER A 340 -3.08 14.04 3.29
N PHE A 341 -2.76 13.26 2.26
CA PHE A 341 -1.73 12.23 2.27
C PHE A 341 -0.36 12.74 1.79
N SER A 342 -0.15 14.04 1.54
CA SER A 342 1.17 14.55 1.18
C SER A 342 2.19 14.31 2.28
N TRP A 343 3.45 14.05 1.92
CA TRP A 343 4.53 13.85 2.89
C TRP A 343 4.68 15.02 3.87
N SER A 344 4.47 16.26 3.42
CA SER A 344 4.50 17.45 4.29
C SER A 344 3.47 17.41 5.42
N ILE A 345 2.35 16.70 5.24
CA ILE A 345 1.29 16.53 6.24
C ILE A 345 1.48 15.24 7.05
N VAL A 346 1.97 14.19 6.40
CA VAL A 346 2.04 12.85 6.98
C VAL A 346 3.33 12.65 7.79
N ALA A 347 4.49 13.10 7.31
CA ALA A 347 5.77 12.90 8.00
C ALA A 347 5.81 13.44 9.44
N PRO A 348 5.24 14.63 9.76
CA PRO A 348 5.17 15.09 11.15
C PRO A 348 4.42 14.15 12.10
N LYS A 349 3.46 13.35 11.60
CA LYS A 349 2.72 12.34 12.40
C LYS A 349 3.62 11.16 12.76
N TYR A 350 4.43 10.70 11.80
CA TYR A 350 5.43 9.67 12.03
C TYR A 350 6.46 10.13 13.05
N ASP A 351 7.00 11.34 12.85
CA ASP A 351 7.99 11.92 13.74
C ASP A 351 7.46 12.07 15.17
N ALA A 352 6.20 12.44 15.34
CA ALA A 352 5.57 12.56 16.64
C ALA A 352 5.44 11.21 17.37
N VAL A 353 5.17 10.12 16.66
CA VAL A 353 5.16 8.75 17.23
C VAL A 353 6.56 8.35 17.68
N ILE A 354 7.59 8.63 16.87
CA ILE A 354 8.99 8.37 17.23
C ILE A 354 9.38 9.15 18.49
N ASP A 355 9.08 10.44 18.57
CA ASP A 355 9.39 11.26 19.74
C ASP A 355 8.70 10.75 21.02
N LYS A 356 7.40 10.41 20.92
CA LYS A 356 6.66 9.82 22.03
C LYS A 356 7.31 8.53 22.51
N MET A 357 7.62 7.62 21.58
CA MET A 357 8.21 6.32 21.89
C MET A 357 9.58 6.44 22.57
N ILE A 358 10.44 7.35 22.12
CA ILE A 358 11.76 7.61 22.74
C ILE A 358 11.58 8.16 24.14
N LYS A 359 10.65 9.12 24.33
CA LYS A 359 10.35 9.72 25.62
C LYS A 359 9.82 8.70 26.62
N ASP A 360 8.96 7.78 26.19
CA ASP A 360 8.33 6.76 27.06
C ASP A 360 9.34 5.65 27.46
N ALA A 361 10.46 5.50 26.71
CA ALA A 361 11.52 4.52 26.96
C ALA A 361 12.69 5.05 27.82
N GLY A 362 12.83 6.34 28.01
CA GLY A 362 13.88 7.01 28.79
C GLY A 362 13.43 7.38 30.17
#